data_85850ce918bf08326c033c474a3d5054
#
_entry.id   85850ce918bf08326c033c474a3d5054
#
_cell.length_a   1.000
_cell.length_b   1.000
_cell.length_c   1.000
_cell.angle_alpha   90.00
_cell.angle_beta   90.00
_cell.angle_gamma   90.00
#
_symmetry.space_group_name_H-M   'P 1'
#
loop_
_entity.id
_entity.type
_entity.pdbx_description
1 polymer ?
#
loop_
_entity_poly.entity_id
_entity_poly.type
_entity_poly.pdbx_seq_one_letter_code
_entity_poly.pdbx_strand_id
1 'polypeptide(L)'
;MPFGPTARAFLREGFSTGSVGAQSAQQQVARLAEMRSVHEAFAWFRSHSRELEDRQLEVTAIPAPPWGEAARSEWLKARFEELGLSDVHQDELGNVFGIRPGTLADAPYIALAAHLDTVFAAGTEITVTREGGKLYGPGISDNASGIVALLAIAGAMRDAAITNLAPVLFIGTVGEEGEGDLRGMRHIFQQRRWLDSIAAVIAIDGAGTDTIIAEGLGSRRYEITITGVGGHSWSDFGVANPIVALARVIDRFTRTPVPAAPKTTYNVGTIQGGTSVNSIPQMATMRVDTRSASVEELDKLEHALREALEDVIAAMPVRNRKESLSSQVRIIGDRPAADLPLDSRLLKSIRAVDAQINNVARIQRASTDANIPLSLGREALAMGAGGSGGGAHTMNEWYDPAGRDLGLKRILLLTLVMSGVEE
;
A
#
# COMPACT_ATOMS: atom_id res chain seq x y z
N MET A 1 -24.22 10.12 3.35
CA MET A 1 -23.69 10.57 4.66
C MET A 1 -23.15 9.36 5.35
N PRO A 2 -21.83 9.20 5.47
CA PRO A 2 -21.27 7.89 5.79
C PRO A 2 -21.33 7.51 7.27
N PHE A 3 -21.42 8.44 8.21
CA PHE A 3 -21.44 8.13 9.64
C PHE A 3 -22.63 8.74 10.37
N GLY A 4 -23.21 8.01 11.33
CA GLY A 4 -24.18 8.54 12.27
C GLY A 4 -23.61 9.65 13.16
N PRO A 5 -24.46 10.38 13.92
CA PRO A 5 -24.03 11.50 14.74
C PRO A 5 -22.90 11.15 15.74
N THR A 6 -22.97 9.98 16.37
CA THR A 6 -21.99 9.48 17.34
C THR A 6 -20.62 9.21 16.69
N ALA A 7 -20.61 8.61 15.51
CA ALA A 7 -19.38 8.35 14.76
C ALA A 7 -18.72 9.63 14.24
N ARG A 8 -19.51 10.65 13.91
CA ARG A 8 -18.99 11.98 13.53
C ARG A 8 -18.39 12.74 14.69
N ALA A 9 -18.99 12.64 15.89
CA ALA A 9 -18.44 13.23 17.12
C ALA A 9 -17.10 12.54 17.46
N PHE A 10 -17.06 11.21 17.36
CA PHE A 10 -15.83 10.41 17.53
C PHE A 10 -14.68 10.85 16.63
N LEU A 11 -14.97 11.11 15.34
CA LEU A 11 -13.96 11.54 14.37
C LEU A 11 -13.42 12.96 14.64
N ARG A 12 -14.25 13.85 15.21
CA ARG A 12 -13.86 15.25 15.46
C ARG A 12 -13.19 15.48 16.80
N GLU A 13 -13.64 14.82 17.86
CA GLU A 13 -13.34 15.22 19.25
C GLU A 13 -12.63 14.13 20.06
N GLY A 14 -12.57 12.88 19.58
CA GLY A 14 -12.11 11.76 20.39
C GLY A 14 -13.11 11.40 21.49
N PHE A 15 -12.78 10.43 22.35
CA PHE A 15 -13.60 10.11 23.51
C PHE A 15 -13.36 11.15 24.61
N SER A 16 -14.36 11.95 24.91
CA SER A 16 -14.45 12.70 26.17
C SER A 16 -15.47 11.99 27.06
N THR A 17 -14.99 11.23 28.03
CA THR A 17 -15.83 10.72 29.11
C THR A 17 -15.93 11.81 30.19
N GLY A 18 -16.90 12.71 30.04
CA GLY A 18 -17.17 13.75 31.03
C GLY A 18 -16.79 15.17 30.58
N SER A 19 -17.43 16.15 31.16
CA SER A 19 -17.45 17.59 30.91
C SER A 19 -16.12 18.33 31.18
N VAL A 20 -15.00 17.81 30.76
CA VAL A 20 -13.68 18.47 30.78
C VAL A 20 -13.29 18.72 29.34
N GLY A 21 -12.91 19.95 29.00
CA GLY A 21 -12.60 20.39 27.65
C GLY A 21 -11.72 19.42 26.87
N ALA A 22 -11.88 19.33 25.55
CA ALA A 22 -11.19 18.38 24.67
C ALA A 22 -9.68 18.34 24.96
N GLN A 23 -9.17 17.19 25.43
CA GLN A 23 -7.75 16.99 25.71
C GLN A 23 -6.97 17.05 24.39
N SER A 24 -5.82 17.72 24.39
CA SER A 24 -4.94 17.70 23.22
C SER A 24 -4.39 16.29 22.95
N ALA A 25 -4.01 16.01 21.71
CA ALA A 25 -3.39 14.72 21.38
C ALA A 25 -2.15 14.43 22.26
N GLN A 26 -1.37 15.47 22.62
CA GLN A 26 -0.22 15.34 23.50
C GLN A 26 -0.63 14.88 24.91
N GLN A 27 -1.70 15.46 25.48
CA GLN A 27 -2.19 15.06 26.80
C GLN A 27 -2.72 13.63 26.81
N GLN A 28 -3.42 13.22 25.74
CA GLN A 28 -3.91 11.85 25.60
C GLN A 28 -2.77 10.84 25.51
N VAL A 29 -1.75 11.12 24.67
CA VAL A 29 -0.58 10.25 24.52
C VAL A 29 0.22 10.17 25.85
N ALA A 30 0.47 11.29 26.52
CA ALA A 30 1.21 11.31 27.79
C ALA A 30 0.50 10.44 28.83
N ARG A 31 -0.83 10.58 28.96
CA ARG A 31 -1.63 9.78 29.88
C ARG A 31 -1.56 8.27 29.53
N LEU A 32 -1.73 7.91 28.25
CA LEU A 32 -1.61 6.51 27.81
C LEU A 32 -0.23 5.94 28.13
N ALA A 33 0.83 6.72 27.93
CA ALA A 33 2.20 6.30 28.21
C ALA A 33 2.47 6.03 29.69
N GLU A 34 1.68 6.58 30.61
CA GLU A 34 1.77 6.36 32.05
C GLU A 34 0.95 5.15 32.53
N MET A 35 0.05 4.60 31.70
CA MET A 35 -0.79 3.47 32.08
C MET A 35 0.04 2.20 32.29
N ARG A 36 -0.25 1.47 33.37
CA ARG A 36 0.43 0.21 33.70
C ARG A 36 0.30 -0.81 32.59
N SER A 37 -0.89 -1.00 32.01
CA SER A 37 -1.13 -1.93 30.90
C SER A 37 -0.31 -1.60 29.66
N VAL A 38 -0.10 -0.30 29.37
CA VAL A 38 0.76 0.15 28.26
C VAL A 38 2.24 -0.16 28.55
N HIS A 39 2.71 0.02 29.77
CA HIS A 39 4.05 -0.39 30.17
C HIS A 39 4.25 -1.91 30.09
N GLU A 40 3.25 -2.70 30.47
CA GLU A 40 3.25 -4.15 30.33
C GLU A 40 3.32 -4.57 28.85
N ALA A 41 2.58 -3.91 27.94
CA ALA A 41 2.67 -4.12 26.52
C ALA A 41 4.06 -3.73 25.95
N PHE A 42 4.68 -2.66 26.43
CA PHE A 42 6.05 -2.30 26.03
C PHE A 42 7.09 -3.34 26.51
N ALA A 43 6.88 -3.92 27.70
CA ALA A 43 7.73 -5.00 28.19
C ALA A 43 7.52 -6.28 27.34
N TRP A 44 6.29 -6.56 26.93
CA TRP A 44 5.94 -7.69 26.07
C TRP A 44 6.73 -7.67 24.76
N PHE A 45 6.85 -6.52 24.07
CA PHE A 45 7.63 -6.39 22.84
C PHE A 45 9.08 -6.84 22.99
N ARG A 46 9.70 -6.50 24.13
CA ARG A 46 11.09 -6.90 24.39
C ARG A 46 11.21 -8.38 24.72
N SER A 47 10.30 -8.90 25.54
CA SER A 47 10.34 -10.32 25.97
C SER A 47 10.02 -11.29 24.83
N HIS A 48 9.26 -10.87 23.82
CA HIS A 48 8.89 -11.69 22.65
C HIS A 48 9.72 -11.39 21.40
N SER A 49 10.79 -10.59 21.51
CA SER A 49 11.60 -10.18 20.35
C SER A 49 12.05 -11.37 19.50
N ARG A 50 12.50 -12.44 20.15
CA ARG A 50 12.97 -13.65 19.46
C ARG A 50 11.85 -14.38 18.73
N GLU A 51 10.69 -14.50 19.34
CA GLU A 51 9.51 -15.10 18.73
C GLU A 51 9.06 -14.30 17.50
N LEU A 52 9.04 -12.95 17.59
CA LEU A 52 8.71 -12.08 16.47
C LEU A 52 9.69 -12.24 15.30
N GLU A 53 10.99 -12.41 15.57
CA GLU A 53 11.98 -12.72 14.55
C GLU A 53 11.71 -14.07 13.88
N ASP A 54 11.39 -15.09 14.66
CA ASP A 54 11.09 -16.43 14.14
C ASP A 54 9.82 -16.40 13.27
N ARG A 55 8.78 -15.68 13.69
CA ARG A 55 7.57 -15.46 12.89
C ARG A 55 7.86 -14.71 11.59
N GLN A 56 8.78 -13.74 11.62
CA GLN A 56 9.18 -12.99 10.42
C GLN A 56 9.91 -13.88 9.41
N LEU A 57 10.81 -14.73 9.85
CA LEU A 57 11.44 -15.73 8.98
C LEU A 57 10.41 -16.72 8.42
N GLU A 58 9.49 -17.19 9.27
CA GLU A 58 8.44 -18.14 8.88
C GLU A 58 7.55 -17.56 7.75
N VAL A 59 7.01 -16.37 7.93
CA VAL A 59 6.14 -15.76 6.90
C VAL A 59 6.91 -15.37 5.65
N THR A 60 8.17 -14.95 5.77
CA THR A 60 9.02 -14.63 4.61
C THR A 60 9.27 -15.86 3.75
N ALA A 61 9.48 -17.02 4.37
CA ALA A 61 9.71 -18.29 3.67
C ALA A 61 8.51 -18.75 2.82
N ILE A 62 7.33 -18.19 3.03
CA ILE A 62 6.12 -18.49 2.23
C ILE A 62 6.11 -17.57 1.00
N PRO A 63 6.30 -18.07 -0.23
CA PRO A 63 6.21 -17.25 -1.43
C PRO A 63 4.81 -16.61 -1.58
N ALA A 64 4.76 -15.34 -1.92
CA ALA A 64 3.51 -14.61 -2.12
C ALA A 64 3.66 -13.56 -3.22
N PRO A 65 3.81 -13.98 -4.50
CA PRO A 65 3.73 -13.04 -5.62
C PRO A 65 2.34 -12.41 -5.67
N PRO A 66 2.16 -11.24 -6.31
CA PRO A 66 0.82 -10.73 -6.59
C PRO A 66 -0.03 -11.81 -7.27
N TRP A 67 -1.27 -12.02 -6.80
CA TRP A 67 -2.20 -13.10 -7.19
C TRP A 67 -1.84 -14.51 -6.66
N GLY A 68 -0.77 -14.64 -5.86
CA GLY A 68 -0.34 -15.91 -5.28
C GLY A 68 -0.21 -15.88 -3.75
N GLU A 69 -0.96 -15.03 -3.06
CA GLU A 69 -0.84 -14.77 -1.62
C GLU A 69 -1.54 -15.81 -0.74
N ALA A 70 -2.31 -16.73 -1.30
CA ALA A 70 -3.22 -17.62 -0.56
C ALA A 70 -2.54 -18.33 0.64
N ALA A 71 -1.30 -18.80 0.48
CA ALA A 71 -0.59 -19.49 1.56
C ALA A 71 -0.24 -18.55 2.74
N ARG A 72 0.14 -17.28 2.46
CA ARG A 72 0.34 -16.27 3.51
C ARG A 72 -0.96 -15.85 4.16
N SER A 73 -2.05 -15.76 3.38
CA SER A 73 -3.39 -15.47 3.90
C SER A 73 -3.83 -16.54 4.90
N GLU A 74 -3.70 -17.81 4.58
CA GLU A 74 -4.00 -18.92 5.50
C GLU A 74 -3.09 -18.90 6.73
N TRP A 75 -1.80 -18.64 6.55
CA TRP A 75 -0.86 -18.52 7.65
C TRP A 75 -1.25 -17.40 8.61
N LEU A 76 -1.56 -16.19 8.09
CA LEU A 76 -1.95 -15.05 8.92
C LEU A 76 -3.30 -15.28 9.62
N LYS A 77 -4.27 -15.87 8.91
CA LYS A 77 -5.57 -16.24 9.49
C LYS A 77 -5.39 -17.13 10.72
N ALA A 78 -4.60 -18.21 10.60
CA ALA A 78 -4.31 -19.09 11.73
C ALA A 78 -3.66 -18.34 12.91
N ARG A 79 -2.77 -17.38 12.65
CA ARG A 79 -2.15 -16.55 13.71
C ARG A 79 -3.17 -15.62 14.38
N PHE A 80 -4.10 -15.04 13.63
CA PHE A 80 -5.16 -14.20 14.21
C PHE A 80 -6.11 -15.03 15.08
N GLU A 81 -6.43 -16.28 14.68
CA GLU A 81 -7.20 -17.23 15.48
C GLU A 81 -6.46 -17.60 16.79
N GLU A 82 -5.16 -17.89 16.74
CA GLU A 82 -4.31 -18.16 17.92
C GLU A 82 -4.25 -16.96 18.90
N LEU A 83 -4.31 -15.74 18.37
CA LEU A 83 -4.33 -14.53 19.17
C LEU A 83 -5.70 -14.23 19.80
N GLY A 84 -6.74 -15.01 19.43
CA GLY A 84 -8.10 -14.86 19.95
C GLY A 84 -8.83 -13.63 19.41
N LEU A 85 -8.46 -13.17 18.20
CA LEU A 85 -9.24 -12.14 17.51
C LEU A 85 -10.62 -12.71 17.15
N SER A 86 -11.63 -11.87 17.15
CA SER A 86 -12.99 -12.24 16.75
C SER A 86 -13.21 -12.01 15.25
N ASP A 87 -14.22 -12.65 14.67
CA ASP A 87 -14.60 -12.54 13.25
C ASP A 87 -13.41 -12.75 12.30
N VAL A 88 -12.56 -13.74 12.61
CA VAL A 88 -11.39 -14.05 11.77
C VAL A 88 -11.85 -14.75 10.50
N HIS A 89 -11.62 -14.11 9.37
CA HIS A 89 -12.02 -14.64 8.06
C HIS A 89 -11.16 -14.11 6.92
N GLN A 90 -11.29 -14.73 5.77
CA GLN A 90 -10.77 -14.21 4.50
C GLN A 90 -11.94 -13.77 3.62
N ASP A 91 -11.72 -12.70 2.84
CA ASP A 91 -12.64 -12.36 1.76
C ASP A 91 -12.32 -13.14 0.47
N GLU A 92 -13.12 -12.90 -0.58
CA GLU A 92 -12.97 -13.59 -1.87
C GLU A 92 -11.68 -13.25 -2.63
N LEU A 93 -10.98 -12.16 -2.26
CA LEU A 93 -9.66 -11.84 -2.81
C LEU A 93 -8.50 -12.41 -2.01
N GLY A 94 -8.77 -12.89 -0.78
CA GLY A 94 -7.78 -13.41 0.13
C GLY A 94 -7.26 -12.40 1.16
N ASN A 95 -7.87 -11.19 1.28
CA ASN A 95 -7.59 -10.34 2.44
C ASN A 95 -7.99 -11.06 3.72
N VAL A 96 -7.18 -10.92 4.75
CA VAL A 96 -7.41 -11.55 6.06
C VAL A 96 -7.84 -10.51 7.07
N PHE A 97 -8.92 -10.79 7.79
CA PHE A 97 -9.48 -9.92 8.80
C PHE A 97 -9.44 -10.58 10.18
N GLY A 98 -9.27 -9.75 11.21
CA GLY A 98 -9.44 -10.15 12.59
C GLY A 98 -9.81 -8.92 13.42
N ILE A 99 -10.77 -9.04 14.32
CA ILE A 99 -11.28 -7.93 15.12
C ILE A 99 -10.91 -8.13 16.58
N ARG A 100 -10.30 -7.08 17.17
CA ARG A 100 -10.29 -6.91 18.61
C ARG A 100 -11.50 -6.04 18.99
N PRO A 101 -12.51 -6.59 19.69
CA PRO A 101 -13.69 -5.83 20.07
C PRO A 101 -13.35 -4.62 20.92
N GLY A 102 -14.12 -3.55 20.80
CA GLY A 102 -14.12 -2.41 21.71
C GLY A 102 -15.32 -2.49 22.67
N THR A 103 -15.31 -1.69 23.72
CA THR A 103 -16.44 -1.61 24.68
C THR A 103 -17.60 -0.78 24.13
N LEU A 104 -17.39 0.03 23.11
CA LEU A 104 -18.42 0.81 22.41
C LEU A 104 -18.82 0.13 21.13
N ALA A 105 -19.92 -0.59 21.13
CA ALA A 105 -20.36 -1.45 20.02
C ALA A 105 -20.59 -0.70 18.69
N ASP A 106 -21.01 0.58 18.76
CA ASP A 106 -21.32 1.40 17.58
C ASP A 106 -20.15 2.31 17.15
N ALA A 107 -18.99 2.19 17.80
CA ALA A 107 -17.83 2.98 17.41
C ALA A 107 -17.23 2.47 16.09
N PRO A 108 -16.72 3.38 15.23
CA PRO A 108 -16.08 2.97 14.00
C PRO A 108 -14.74 2.26 14.28
N TYR A 109 -14.33 1.39 13.34
CA TYR A 109 -13.06 0.67 13.41
C TYR A 109 -11.86 1.60 13.20
N ILE A 110 -10.80 1.35 13.99
CA ILE A 110 -9.45 1.77 13.67
C ILE A 110 -8.75 0.57 13.05
N ALA A 111 -8.38 0.68 11.78
CA ALA A 111 -7.78 -0.41 11.04
C ALA A 111 -6.23 -0.32 11.06
N LEU A 112 -5.59 -1.45 11.37
CA LEU A 112 -4.17 -1.69 11.16
C LEU A 112 -4.05 -2.65 9.97
N ALA A 113 -3.30 -2.27 8.94
CA ALA A 113 -3.16 -3.08 7.73
C ALA A 113 -1.69 -3.35 7.41
N ALA A 114 -1.38 -4.52 6.86
CA ALA A 114 -0.07 -4.84 6.28
C ALA A 114 -0.30 -5.74 5.07
N HIS A 115 0.44 -5.49 3.95
CA HIS A 115 0.26 -6.30 2.77
C HIS A 115 0.99 -7.65 2.86
N LEU A 116 0.41 -8.66 2.23
CA LEU A 116 0.87 -10.04 2.25
C LEU A 116 1.78 -10.39 1.07
N ASP A 117 1.60 -9.70 -0.04
CA ASP A 117 2.34 -9.95 -1.26
C ASP A 117 3.76 -9.38 -1.25
N THR A 118 4.54 -9.78 -2.23
CA THR A 118 5.88 -9.28 -2.52
C THR A 118 6.03 -9.07 -4.03
N VAL A 119 7.03 -8.28 -4.44
CA VAL A 119 7.33 -8.05 -5.86
C VAL A 119 7.91 -9.27 -6.59
N PHE A 120 8.26 -10.34 -5.87
CA PHE A 120 8.98 -11.48 -6.44
C PHE A 120 8.04 -12.38 -7.23
N ALA A 121 8.47 -12.77 -8.43
CA ALA A 121 7.65 -13.59 -9.33
C ALA A 121 7.40 -15.00 -8.77
N ALA A 122 6.33 -15.63 -9.23
CA ALA A 122 6.05 -17.03 -8.91
C ALA A 122 7.22 -17.93 -9.35
N GLY A 123 7.62 -18.87 -8.46
CA GLY A 123 8.75 -19.75 -8.68
C GLY A 123 10.11 -19.18 -8.28
N THR A 124 10.17 -17.93 -7.78
CA THR A 124 11.39 -17.41 -7.15
C THR A 124 11.74 -18.26 -5.93
N GLU A 125 12.97 -18.74 -5.84
CA GLU A 125 13.46 -19.46 -4.68
C GLU A 125 13.68 -18.49 -3.51
N ILE A 126 12.93 -18.70 -2.43
CA ILE A 126 13.00 -17.87 -1.23
C ILE A 126 13.91 -18.55 -0.21
N THR A 127 15.07 -17.99 0.02
CA THR A 127 15.97 -18.42 1.09
C THR A 127 15.96 -17.38 2.20
N VAL A 128 15.70 -17.82 3.43
CA VAL A 128 15.73 -16.98 4.62
C VAL A 128 16.85 -17.39 5.54
N THR A 129 17.60 -16.42 6.07
CA THR A 129 18.72 -16.70 6.99
C THR A 129 18.73 -15.67 8.14
N ARG A 130 19.40 -16.04 9.21
CA ARG A 130 19.72 -15.17 10.34
C ARG A 130 21.21 -15.14 10.53
N GLU A 131 21.84 -14.00 10.33
CA GLU A 131 23.26 -13.79 10.44
C GLU A 131 23.60 -12.46 11.12
N GLY A 132 24.58 -12.45 12.04
CA GLY A 132 25.06 -11.22 12.68
C GLY A 132 23.98 -10.40 13.38
N GLY A 133 22.90 -11.03 13.85
CA GLY A 133 21.76 -10.36 14.46
C GLY A 133 20.73 -9.81 13.47
N LYS A 134 20.97 -9.95 12.17
CA LYS A 134 20.06 -9.54 11.10
C LYS A 134 19.33 -10.72 10.48
N LEU A 135 18.20 -10.46 9.88
CA LEU A 135 17.38 -11.38 9.11
C LEU A 135 17.55 -11.06 7.63
N TYR A 136 17.67 -12.07 6.78
CA TYR A 136 17.82 -11.92 5.34
C TYR A 136 16.78 -12.76 4.62
N GLY A 137 16.26 -12.24 3.54
CA GLY A 137 15.33 -12.94 2.66
C GLY A 137 14.47 -11.95 1.85
N PRO A 138 14.06 -12.34 0.64
CA PRO A 138 13.19 -11.50 -0.20
C PRO A 138 11.83 -11.24 0.48
N GLY A 139 11.46 -9.99 0.71
CA GLY A 139 10.23 -9.61 1.42
C GLY A 139 10.35 -9.67 2.96
N ILE A 140 11.58 -9.79 3.51
CA ILE A 140 11.80 -9.87 4.97
C ILE A 140 11.47 -8.55 5.68
N SER A 141 11.73 -7.43 5.03
CA SER A 141 11.39 -6.10 5.50
C SER A 141 10.07 -5.63 4.89
N ASP A 142 9.92 -5.83 3.59
CA ASP A 142 8.80 -5.42 2.78
C ASP A 142 8.01 -6.66 2.27
N ASN A 143 6.94 -7.15 2.98
CA ASN A 143 6.39 -6.54 4.18
C ASN A 143 6.19 -7.56 5.32
N ALA A 144 7.08 -8.57 5.44
CA ALA A 144 7.00 -9.50 6.58
C ALA A 144 7.13 -8.76 7.94
N SER A 145 7.86 -7.63 7.98
CA SER A 145 7.98 -6.81 9.20
C SER A 145 6.64 -6.19 9.61
N GLY A 146 5.85 -5.69 8.66
CA GLY A 146 4.52 -5.16 8.90
C GLY A 146 3.53 -6.23 9.33
N ILE A 147 3.55 -7.40 8.69
CA ILE A 147 2.71 -8.54 9.08
C ILE A 147 2.99 -8.95 10.53
N VAL A 148 4.25 -9.05 10.91
CA VAL A 148 4.64 -9.41 12.29
C VAL A 148 4.29 -8.30 13.28
N ALA A 149 4.31 -7.03 12.86
CA ALA A 149 3.86 -5.94 13.72
C ALA A 149 2.36 -6.04 14.04
N LEU A 150 1.50 -6.48 13.08
CA LEU A 150 0.08 -6.76 13.38
C LEU A 150 -0.05 -7.79 14.51
N LEU A 151 0.71 -8.89 14.43
CA LEU A 151 0.69 -9.95 15.45
C LEU A 151 1.21 -9.43 16.80
N ALA A 152 2.27 -8.64 16.78
CA ALA A 152 2.86 -8.06 17.99
C ALA A 152 1.89 -7.12 18.72
N ILE A 153 1.20 -6.24 17.98
CA ILE A 153 0.20 -5.33 18.56
C ILE A 153 -0.98 -6.10 19.14
N ALA A 154 -1.53 -7.07 18.40
CA ALA A 154 -2.65 -7.89 18.88
C ALA A 154 -2.26 -8.70 20.13
N GLY A 155 -1.08 -9.34 20.14
CA GLY A 155 -0.57 -10.13 21.25
C GLY A 155 -0.31 -9.27 22.49
N ALA A 156 0.37 -8.14 22.34
CA ALA A 156 0.67 -7.23 23.45
C ALA A 156 -0.61 -6.64 24.05
N MET A 157 -1.59 -6.24 23.23
CA MET A 157 -2.88 -5.74 23.72
C MET A 157 -3.66 -6.82 24.49
N ARG A 158 -3.59 -8.09 24.03
CA ARG A 158 -4.23 -9.22 24.71
C ARG A 158 -3.58 -9.47 26.08
N ASP A 159 -2.26 -9.67 26.10
CA ASP A 159 -1.54 -10.14 27.28
C ASP A 159 -1.39 -9.05 28.36
N ALA A 160 -1.35 -7.79 27.94
CA ALA A 160 -1.42 -6.63 28.87
C ALA A 160 -2.87 -6.24 29.25
N ALA A 161 -3.87 -7.04 28.85
CA ALA A 161 -5.29 -6.81 29.14
C ALA A 161 -5.78 -5.39 28.83
N ILE A 162 -5.29 -4.79 27.73
CA ILE A 162 -5.70 -3.43 27.34
C ILE A 162 -7.15 -3.49 26.84
N THR A 163 -8.02 -2.66 27.40
CA THR A 163 -9.42 -2.53 26.96
C THR A 163 -9.59 -1.27 26.13
N ASN A 164 -9.75 -1.45 24.82
CA ASN A 164 -9.99 -0.36 23.87
C ASN A 164 -11.49 0.01 23.81
N LEU A 165 -11.78 1.30 23.59
CA LEU A 165 -13.15 1.81 23.47
C LEU A 165 -13.72 1.49 22.08
N ALA A 166 -13.09 1.96 21.01
CA ALA A 166 -13.47 1.59 19.64
C ALA A 166 -12.82 0.27 19.23
N PRO A 167 -13.47 -0.56 18.39
CA PRO A 167 -12.88 -1.81 17.93
C PRO A 167 -11.64 -1.55 17.05
N VAL A 168 -10.65 -2.42 17.16
CA VAL A 168 -9.45 -2.43 16.31
C VAL A 168 -9.57 -3.55 15.29
N LEU A 169 -9.46 -3.21 14.00
CA LEU A 169 -9.52 -4.14 12.88
C LEU A 169 -8.11 -4.41 12.36
N PHE A 170 -7.68 -5.66 12.41
CA PHE A 170 -6.41 -6.11 11.86
C PHE A 170 -6.66 -6.68 10.46
N ILE A 171 -5.86 -6.24 9.48
CA ILE A 171 -6.05 -6.62 8.08
C ILE A 171 -4.71 -7.05 7.46
N GLY A 172 -4.66 -8.27 6.91
CA GLY A 172 -3.66 -8.64 5.93
C GLY A 172 -4.21 -8.35 4.54
N THR A 173 -3.62 -7.42 3.80
CA THR A 173 -4.09 -7.04 2.46
C THR A 173 -3.35 -7.81 1.38
N VAL A 174 -4.00 -8.03 0.23
CA VAL A 174 -3.41 -8.71 -0.93
C VAL A 174 -3.22 -7.75 -2.10
N GLY A 175 -2.12 -7.94 -2.86
CA GLY A 175 -1.88 -7.21 -4.09
C GLY A 175 -1.62 -5.72 -3.87
N GLU A 176 -0.82 -5.38 -2.88
CA GLU A 176 -0.27 -4.03 -2.75
C GLU A 176 0.72 -3.77 -3.87
N GLU A 177 1.57 -4.74 -4.17
CA GLU A 177 2.74 -4.59 -5.02
C GLU A 177 2.42 -4.67 -6.54
N GLY A 178 3.20 -3.91 -7.29
CA GLY A 178 3.33 -4.03 -8.73
C GLY A 178 2.01 -4.09 -9.50
N GLU A 179 1.75 -5.21 -10.15
CA GLU A 179 0.53 -5.46 -10.93
C GLU A 179 -0.69 -5.78 -10.04
N GLY A 180 -0.50 -6.00 -8.74
CA GLY A 180 -1.58 -6.15 -7.76
C GLY A 180 -2.43 -4.89 -7.61
N ASP A 181 -1.84 -3.71 -7.82
CA ASP A 181 -2.52 -2.40 -7.95
C ASP A 181 -3.43 -2.04 -6.76
N LEU A 182 -2.99 -2.34 -5.53
CA LEU A 182 -3.76 -2.12 -4.29
C LEU A 182 -5.10 -2.86 -4.28
N ARG A 183 -5.23 -3.98 -4.99
CA ARG A 183 -6.54 -4.63 -5.23
C ARG A 183 -7.24 -5.04 -3.94
N GLY A 184 -6.49 -5.48 -2.94
CA GLY A 184 -7.04 -5.87 -1.64
C GLY A 184 -7.66 -4.69 -0.92
N MET A 185 -6.92 -3.61 -0.74
CA MET A 185 -7.41 -2.39 -0.09
C MET A 185 -8.56 -1.76 -0.90
N ARG A 186 -8.45 -1.74 -2.23
CA ARG A 186 -9.52 -1.28 -3.13
C ARG A 186 -10.80 -2.07 -2.94
N HIS A 187 -10.71 -3.39 -2.89
CA HIS A 187 -11.86 -4.27 -2.67
C HIS A 187 -12.54 -4.02 -1.32
N ILE A 188 -11.76 -3.85 -0.25
CA ILE A 188 -12.27 -3.51 1.08
C ILE A 188 -13.12 -2.23 1.01
N PHE A 189 -12.60 -1.18 0.42
CA PHE A 189 -13.29 0.11 0.38
C PHE A 189 -14.36 0.22 -0.72
N GLN A 190 -14.47 -0.74 -1.64
CA GLN A 190 -15.63 -0.90 -2.52
C GLN A 190 -16.83 -1.49 -1.78
N GLN A 191 -16.61 -2.22 -0.69
CA GLN A 191 -17.68 -2.76 0.15
C GLN A 191 -18.21 -1.68 1.09
N ARG A 192 -19.49 -1.38 0.97
CA ARG A 192 -20.14 -0.33 1.76
C ARG A 192 -20.02 -0.56 3.27
N ARG A 193 -20.03 -1.84 3.71
CA ARG A 193 -19.80 -2.22 5.11
C ARG A 193 -18.52 -1.58 5.66
N TRP A 194 -17.41 -1.73 4.95
CA TRP A 194 -16.12 -1.24 5.42
C TRP A 194 -15.94 0.26 5.18
N LEU A 195 -16.38 0.75 4.02
CA LEU A 195 -16.34 2.18 3.71
C LEU A 195 -17.09 3.01 4.77
N ASP A 196 -18.22 2.54 5.27
CA ASP A 196 -19.04 3.27 6.22
C ASP A 196 -18.61 3.07 7.68
N SER A 197 -17.77 2.07 8.00
CA SER A 197 -17.43 1.71 9.38
C SER A 197 -15.95 1.90 9.74
N ILE A 198 -15.03 2.04 8.79
CA ILE A 198 -13.62 2.33 9.08
C ILE A 198 -13.41 3.83 9.18
N ALA A 199 -12.95 4.31 10.35
CA ALA A 199 -12.66 5.72 10.60
C ALA A 199 -11.26 6.13 10.15
N ALA A 200 -10.28 5.28 10.42
CA ALA A 200 -8.89 5.53 10.07
C ALA A 200 -8.16 4.23 9.71
N VAL A 201 -7.17 4.34 8.84
CA VAL A 201 -6.29 3.23 8.44
C VAL A 201 -4.84 3.60 8.75
N ILE A 202 -4.16 2.71 9.45
CA ILE A 202 -2.72 2.76 9.70
C ILE A 202 -2.11 1.58 8.94
N ALA A 203 -1.58 1.84 7.75
CA ALA A 203 -0.84 0.84 6.99
C ALA A 203 0.56 0.70 7.60
N ILE A 204 0.97 -0.53 7.90
CA ILE A 204 2.30 -0.84 8.41
C ILE A 204 3.08 -1.42 7.25
N ASP A 205 4.09 -0.70 6.78
CA ASP A 205 4.76 -1.00 5.53
C ASP A 205 6.26 -0.75 5.66
N GLY A 206 7.02 -1.84 5.55
CA GLY A 206 8.47 -1.86 5.67
C GLY A 206 9.01 -1.61 7.08
N ALA A 207 10.31 -1.36 7.16
CA ALA A 207 11.04 -1.10 8.40
C ALA A 207 11.13 0.40 8.74
N GLY A 208 11.68 0.71 9.92
CA GLY A 208 12.03 2.06 10.33
C GLY A 208 10.95 2.79 11.11
N THR A 209 11.33 3.99 11.62
CA THR A 209 10.43 4.88 12.38
C THR A 209 10.56 6.34 11.93
N ASP A 210 11.41 6.62 10.96
CA ASP A 210 11.80 7.97 10.54
C ASP A 210 10.89 8.58 9.47
N THR A 211 9.86 7.84 9.04
CA THR A 211 8.92 8.29 8.01
C THR A 211 7.47 8.18 8.44
N ILE A 212 6.64 9.07 7.87
CA ILE A 212 5.18 9.03 7.87
C ILE A 212 4.75 9.26 6.43
N ILE A 213 4.18 8.25 5.78
CA ILE A 213 3.61 8.38 4.44
C ILE A 213 2.17 8.88 4.61
N ALA A 214 2.00 10.19 4.60
CA ALA A 214 0.71 10.88 4.73
C ALA A 214 0.27 11.53 3.41
N GLU A 215 1.08 11.36 2.36
CA GLU A 215 0.85 11.92 1.04
C GLU A 215 0.90 10.79 0.01
N GLY A 216 -0.26 10.41 -0.53
CA GLY A 216 -0.40 9.33 -1.51
C GLY A 216 0.08 9.76 -2.91
N LEU A 217 1.09 9.07 -3.44
CA LEU A 217 1.55 9.27 -4.82
C LEU A 217 0.62 8.52 -5.78
N GLY A 218 -0.03 9.27 -6.67
CA GLY A 218 -0.80 8.67 -7.75
C GLY A 218 0.07 8.09 -8.86
N SER A 219 -0.37 6.98 -9.44
CA SER A 219 0.24 6.43 -10.64
C SER A 219 -0.80 5.80 -11.54
N ARG A 220 -0.64 5.96 -12.87
CA ARG A 220 -1.39 5.21 -13.87
C ARG A 220 -0.46 4.49 -14.80
N ARG A 221 -0.78 3.23 -15.07
CA ARG A 221 0.01 2.35 -15.92
C ARG A 221 -0.82 1.89 -17.09
N TYR A 222 -0.23 1.97 -18.28
CA TYR A 222 -0.93 1.64 -19.53
C TYR A 222 -0.15 0.58 -20.28
N GLU A 223 -0.90 -0.34 -20.90
CA GLU A 223 -0.41 -1.21 -21.96
C GLU A 223 -1.06 -0.77 -23.27
N ILE A 224 -0.24 -0.38 -24.23
CA ILE A 224 -0.66 0.07 -25.55
C ILE A 224 -0.23 -0.97 -26.57
N THR A 225 -1.20 -1.51 -27.29
CA THR A 225 -0.97 -2.47 -28.38
C THR A 225 -1.41 -1.87 -29.71
N ILE A 226 -0.53 -1.89 -30.70
CA ILE A 226 -0.83 -1.53 -32.09
C ILE A 226 -0.78 -2.79 -32.94
N THR A 227 -1.83 -3.01 -33.73
CA THR A 227 -1.99 -4.20 -34.58
C THR A 227 -2.15 -3.80 -36.05
N GLY A 228 -1.51 -4.54 -36.95
CA GLY A 228 -1.57 -4.38 -38.39
C GLY A 228 -1.65 -5.73 -39.12
N VAL A 229 -1.74 -5.72 -40.44
CA VAL A 229 -1.87 -6.93 -41.24
C VAL A 229 -0.58 -7.74 -41.35
N GLY A 230 0.58 -7.10 -41.11
CA GLY A 230 1.88 -7.71 -41.35
C GLY A 230 2.22 -7.90 -42.84
N GLY A 231 3.36 -8.53 -43.10
CA GLY A 231 3.75 -8.83 -44.48
C GLY A 231 5.24 -9.11 -44.66
N HIS A 232 5.64 -9.35 -45.90
CA HIS A 232 7.04 -9.52 -46.27
C HIS A 232 7.70 -8.15 -46.48
N SER A 233 8.85 -7.88 -45.85
CA SER A 233 9.47 -6.56 -45.85
C SER A 233 9.79 -6.00 -47.26
N TRP A 234 10.00 -6.85 -48.26
CA TRP A 234 10.26 -6.48 -49.66
C TRP A 234 8.97 -6.36 -50.48
N SER A 235 8.20 -7.44 -50.58
CA SER A 235 7.01 -7.47 -51.45
C SER A 235 5.87 -6.61 -50.97
N ASP A 236 5.74 -6.43 -49.64
CA ASP A 236 4.69 -5.65 -49.01
C ASP A 236 5.19 -4.29 -48.52
N PHE A 237 6.32 -3.81 -49.05
CA PHE A 237 6.87 -2.49 -48.68
C PHE A 237 5.81 -1.39 -48.82
N GLY A 238 5.67 -0.58 -47.75
CA GLY A 238 4.67 0.48 -47.66
C GLY A 238 3.40 0.08 -46.88
N VAL A 239 3.26 -1.18 -46.45
CA VAL A 239 2.26 -1.58 -45.46
C VAL A 239 2.63 -0.93 -44.13
N ALA A 240 1.62 -0.41 -43.39
CA ALA A 240 1.82 0.24 -42.10
C ALA A 240 2.43 -0.74 -41.09
N ASN A 241 3.51 -0.29 -40.45
CA ASN A 241 4.31 -1.11 -39.51
C ASN A 241 4.02 -0.71 -38.07
N PRO A 242 3.47 -1.62 -37.26
CA PRO A 242 3.17 -1.35 -35.83
C PRO A 242 4.36 -0.91 -34.99
N ILE A 243 5.58 -1.43 -35.22
CA ILE A 243 6.79 -0.99 -34.48
C ILE A 243 7.12 0.46 -34.82
N VAL A 244 7.04 0.82 -36.11
CA VAL A 244 7.31 2.20 -36.56
C VAL A 244 6.27 3.16 -36.00
N ALA A 245 4.99 2.75 -35.98
CA ALA A 245 3.95 3.55 -35.37
C ALA A 245 4.20 3.75 -33.87
N LEU A 246 4.51 2.67 -33.15
CA LEU A 246 4.76 2.74 -31.70
C LEU A 246 5.97 3.64 -31.37
N ALA A 247 7.06 3.57 -32.15
CA ALA A 247 8.22 4.46 -31.99
C ALA A 247 7.85 5.94 -32.17
N ARG A 248 6.95 6.25 -33.13
CA ARG A 248 6.44 7.61 -33.33
C ARG A 248 5.54 8.08 -32.19
N VAL A 249 4.73 7.19 -31.63
CA VAL A 249 3.90 7.48 -30.44
C VAL A 249 4.82 7.82 -29.26
N ILE A 250 5.87 7.04 -29.03
CA ILE A 250 6.86 7.30 -27.98
C ILE A 250 7.51 8.66 -28.18
N ASP A 251 8.04 8.96 -29.37
CA ASP A 251 8.68 10.23 -29.68
C ASP A 251 7.73 11.43 -29.43
N ARG A 252 6.46 11.32 -29.85
CA ARG A 252 5.46 12.35 -29.66
C ARG A 252 5.09 12.51 -28.19
N PHE A 253 4.75 11.42 -27.49
CA PHE A 253 4.35 11.43 -26.08
C PHE A 253 5.47 11.96 -25.19
N THR A 254 6.71 11.56 -25.40
CA THR A 254 7.85 11.98 -24.56
C THR A 254 8.26 13.46 -24.75
N ARG A 255 7.62 14.18 -25.66
CA ARG A 255 7.72 15.64 -25.78
C ARG A 255 6.68 16.39 -24.95
N THR A 256 5.76 15.68 -24.29
CA THR A 256 4.75 16.28 -23.40
C THR A 256 5.45 16.98 -22.24
N PRO A 257 5.24 18.30 -22.05
CA PRO A 257 5.83 19.00 -20.91
C PRO A 257 5.15 18.55 -19.62
N VAL A 258 5.95 18.36 -18.59
CA VAL A 258 5.48 18.03 -17.23
C VAL A 258 5.96 19.07 -16.23
N PRO A 259 5.13 19.43 -15.21
CA PRO A 259 5.54 20.38 -14.20
C PRO A 259 6.56 19.76 -13.23
N ALA A 260 7.42 20.62 -12.69
CA ALA A 260 8.30 20.25 -11.58
C ALA A 260 7.54 20.22 -10.23
N ALA A 261 6.48 21.04 -10.12
CA ALA A 261 5.60 21.10 -8.94
C ALA A 261 4.13 21.27 -9.38
N PRO A 262 3.24 20.32 -9.07
CA PRO A 262 3.57 19.05 -8.41
C PRO A 262 4.47 18.18 -9.28
N LYS A 263 5.43 17.48 -8.68
CA LYS A 263 6.34 16.60 -9.43
C LYS A 263 5.52 15.57 -10.21
N THR A 264 5.70 15.61 -11.53
CA THR A 264 5.00 14.74 -12.47
C THR A 264 6.02 14.05 -13.36
N THR A 265 5.85 12.76 -13.60
CA THR A 265 6.81 11.96 -14.37
C THR A 265 6.08 10.97 -15.25
N TYR A 266 6.74 10.55 -16.32
CA TYR A 266 6.34 9.39 -17.13
C TYR A 266 7.57 8.57 -17.51
N ASN A 267 7.35 7.30 -17.80
CA ASN A 267 8.37 6.37 -18.25
C ASN A 267 7.78 5.35 -19.22
N VAL A 268 8.44 5.13 -20.34
CA VAL A 268 8.15 3.98 -21.22
C VAL A 268 9.06 2.84 -20.76
N GLY A 269 8.49 1.92 -19.96
CA GLY A 269 9.27 0.88 -19.27
C GLY A 269 9.57 -0.34 -20.15
N THR A 270 8.65 -0.69 -21.05
CA THR A 270 8.83 -1.84 -21.94
C THR A 270 8.35 -1.54 -23.35
N ILE A 271 8.98 -2.16 -24.35
CA ILE A 271 8.57 -2.19 -25.74
C ILE A 271 8.87 -3.57 -26.33
N GLN A 272 7.91 -4.15 -27.05
CA GLN A 272 8.03 -5.46 -27.67
C GLN A 272 7.33 -5.46 -29.03
N GLY A 273 7.83 -6.26 -29.98
CA GLY A 273 7.20 -6.43 -31.28
C GLY A 273 8.10 -7.08 -32.32
N GLY A 274 7.47 -7.68 -33.32
CA GLY A 274 8.14 -8.35 -34.42
C GLY A 274 8.64 -9.77 -34.11
N THR A 275 8.91 -10.53 -35.14
CA THR A 275 9.41 -11.93 -35.04
C THR A 275 10.64 -12.15 -35.91
N SER A 276 10.86 -11.34 -36.96
CA SER A 276 11.97 -11.47 -37.92
C SER A 276 12.29 -10.11 -38.56
N VAL A 277 13.55 -9.89 -38.91
CA VAL A 277 14.01 -8.66 -39.57
C VAL A 277 13.46 -8.44 -40.98
N ASN A 278 13.04 -9.51 -41.68
CA ASN A 278 12.51 -9.45 -43.03
C ASN A 278 10.97 -9.57 -43.09
N SER A 279 10.28 -9.38 -41.94
CA SER A 279 8.82 -9.32 -41.89
C SER A 279 8.34 -7.98 -41.34
N ILE A 280 7.24 -7.47 -41.88
CA ILE A 280 6.47 -6.38 -41.28
C ILE A 280 5.68 -7.01 -40.14
N PRO A 281 5.82 -6.54 -38.89
CA PRO A 281 5.16 -7.14 -37.74
C PRO A 281 3.64 -6.95 -37.79
N GLN A 282 2.92 -7.92 -37.24
CA GLN A 282 1.47 -7.80 -37.05
C GLN A 282 1.09 -7.06 -35.78
N MET A 283 2.02 -6.99 -34.79
CA MET A 283 1.74 -6.39 -33.48
C MET A 283 3.01 -5.78 -32.87
N ALA A 284 2.81 -4.69 -32.17
CA ALA A 284 3.80 -4.13 -31.25
C ALA A 284 3.08 -3.62 -30.00
N THR A 285 3.73 -3.77 -28.83
CA THR A 285 3.18 -3.38 -27.52
C THR A 285 4.21 -2.59 -26.74
N MET A 286 3.76 -1.57 -25.99
CA MET A 286 4.56 -0.87 -24.97
C MET A 286 3.80 -0.77 -23.67
N ARG A 287 4.55 -0.60 -22.56
CA ARG A 287 3.99 -0.25 -21.25
C ARG A 287 4.54 1.07 -20.79
N VAL A 288 3.66 1.92 -20.28
CA VAL A 288 3.95 3.28 -19.82
C VAL A 288 3.52 3.41 -18.36
N ASP A 289 4.39 3.99 -17.53
CA ASP A 289 4.11 4.37 -16.14
C ASP A 289 4.06 5.90 -16.07
N THR A 290 3.02 6.46 -15.47
CA THR A 290 2.88 7.89 -15.20
C THR A 290 2.66 8.10 -13.72
N ARG A 291 3.29 9.12 -13.12
CA ARG A 291 3.19 9.40 -11.69
C ARG A 291 3.04 10.89 -11.44
N SER A 292 2.13 11.23 -10.51
CA SER A 292 1.98 12.61 -10.03
C SER A 292 1.36 12.66 -8.63
N ALA A 293 1.61 13.76 -7.92
CA ALA A 293 0.88 14.14 -6.73
C ALA A 293 -0.51 14.73 -7.06
N SER A 294 -0.82 15.02 -8.34
CA SER A 294 -2.07 15.62 -8.82
C SER A 294 -2.77 14.65 -9.78
N VAL A 295 -4.05 14.43 -9.54
CA VAL A 295 -4.92 13.64 -10.42
C VAL A 295 -5.05 14.35 -11.77
N GLU A 296 -5.17 15.68 -11.76
CA GLU A 296 -5.31 16.51 -12.97
C GLU A 296 -4.09 16.38 -13.90
N GLU A 297 -2.90 16.25 -13.33
CA GLU A 297 -1.68 16.04 -14.13
C GLU A 297 -1.63 14.63 -14.71
N LEU A 298 -2.12 13.62 -13.98
CA LEU A 298 -2.28 12.26 -14.53
C LEU A 298 -3.28 12.24 -15.68
N ASP A 299 -4.40 12.96 -15.56
CA ASP A 299 -5.41 13.08 -16.62
C ASP A 299 -4.83 13.75 -17.87
N LYS A 300 -4.01 14.80 -17.71
CA LYS A 300 -3.31 15.45 -18.83
C LYS A 300 -2.34 14.50 -19.54
N LEU A 301 -1.58 13.71 -18.79
CA LEU A 301 -0.67 12.71 -19.36
C LEU A 301 -1.42 11.61 -20.11
N GLU A 302 -2.53 11.14 -19.57
CA GLU A 302 -3.38 10.15 -20.26
C GLU A 302 -3.93 10.73 -21.57
N HIS A 303 -4.44 11.96 -21.53
CA HIS A 303 -4.95 12.63 -22.71
C HIS A 303 -3.85 12.78 -23.78
N ALA A 304 -2.67 13.26 -23.41
CA ALA A 304 -1.54 13.40 -24.31
C ALA A 304 -1.08 12.07 -24.93
N LEU A 305 -1.12 10.97 -24.15
CA LEU A 305 -0.79 9.63 -24.64
C LEU A 305 -1.80 9.15 -25.68
N ARG A 306 -3.11 9.33 -25.39
CA ARG A 306 -4.20 8.95 -26.31
C ARG A 306 -4.16 9.78 -27.59
N GLU A 307 -3.99 11.10 -27.49
CA GLU A 307 -3.85 12.00 -28.63
C GLU A 307 -2.63 11.63 -29.50
N ALA A 308 -1.48 11.36 -28.88
CA ALA A 308 -0.30 10.92 -29.61
C ALA A 308 -0.55 9.61 -30.39
N LEU A 309 -1.29 8.67 -29.80
CA LEU A 309 -1.64 7.40 -30.42
C LEU A 309 -2.59 7.59 -31.60
N GLU A 310 -3.66 8.36 -31.43
CA GLU A 310 -4.66 8.63 -32.48
C GLU A 310 -4.04 9.35 -33.69
N ASP A 311 -3.27 10.41 -33.44
CA ASP A 311 -2.62 11.20 -34.47
C ASP A 311 -1.59 10.40 -35.26
N VAL A 312 -0.78 9.59 -34.59
CA VAL A 312 0.20 8.74 -35.25
C VAL A 312 -0.48 7.69 -36.13
N ILE A 313 -1.51 7.01 -35.60
CA ILE A 313 -2.25 6.01 -36.40
C ILE A 313 -2.90 6.64 -37.61
N ALA A 314 -3.52 7.81 -37.45
CA ALA A 314 -4.14 8.53 -38.56
C ALA A 314 -3.13 8.97 -39.62
N ALA A 315 -1.88 9.30 -39.22
CA ALA A 315 -0.80 9.73 -40.12
C ALA A 315 -0.01 8.56 -40.76
N MET A 316 -0.24 7.31 -40.32
CA MET A 316 0.46 6.18 -40.93
C MET A 316 -0.03 5.91 -42.38
N PRO A 317 0.91 5.65 -43.30
CA PRO A 317 0.54 5.36 -44.70
C PRO A 317 -0.29 4.07 -44.78
N VAL A 318 -1.38 4.12 -45.50
CA VAL A 318 -2.22 2.96 -45.79
C VAL A 318 -2.45 2.86 -47.33
N ARG A 319 -2.22 1.70 -47.92
CA ARG A 319 -2.50 1.47 -49.33
C ARG A 319 -4.00 1.21 -49.58
N ASN A 320 -4.67 0.63 -48.59
CA ASN A 320 -6.13 0.44 -48.60
C ASN A 320 -6.66 0.31 -47.15
N ARG A 321 -7.99 0.42 -46.93
CA ARG A 321 -8.63 0.35 -45.63
C ARG A 321 -8.33 -0.92 -44.80
N LYS A 322 -8.05 -2.04 -45.48
CA LYS A 322 -7.76 -3.33 -44.81
C LYS A 322 -6.35 -3.36 -44.19
N GLU A 323 -5.47 -2.45 -44.61
CA GLU A 323 -4.08 -2.34 -44.14
C GLU A 323 -3.88 -1.26 -43.07
N SER A 324 -4.97 -0.62 -42.59
CA SER A 324 -4.91 0.36 -41.50
C SER A 324 -4.52 -0.31 -40.19
N LEU A 325 -3.77 0.42 -39.37
CA LEU A 325 -3.47 0.00 -38.01
C LEU A 325 -4.70 0.16 -37.12
N SER A 326 -4.79 -0.70 -36.13
CA SER A 326 -5.69 -0.55 -35.01
C SER A 326 -4.89 -0.45 -33.68
N SER A 327 -5.46 0.18 -32.68
CA SER A 327 -4.82 0.29 -31.37
C SER A 327 -5.78 -0.07 -30.25
N GLN A 328 -5.19 -0.54 -29.17
CA GLN A 328 -5.87 -0.78 -27.89
C GLN A 328 -5.03 -0.17 -26.78
N VAL A 329 -5.69 0.57 -25.89
CA VAL A 329 -5.10 1.06 -24.63
C VAL A 329 -5.80 0.35 -23.49
N ARG A 330 -5.03 -0.38 -22.69
CA ARG A 330 -5.49 -1.04 -21.48
C ARG A 330 -4.82 -0.38 -20.27
N ILE A 331 -5.61 0.06 -19.31
CA ILE A 331 -5.11 0.49 -18.00
C ILE A 331 -4.75 -0.79 -17.23
N ILE A 332 -3.50 -0.90 -16.79
CA ILE A 332 -2.95 -2.05 -16.06
C ILE A 332 -2.57 -1.69 -14.62
N GLY A 333 -2.87 -0.47 -14.20
CA GLY A 333 -2.74 0.02 -12.83
C GLY A 333 -3.26 1.44 -12.73
N ASP A 334 -3.98 1.76 -11.64
CA ASP A 334 -4.52 3.09 -11.38
C ASP A 334 -4.58 3.34 -9.87
N ARG A 335 -3.51 3.90 -9.32
CA ARG A 335 -3.39 4.25 -7.91
C ARG A 335 -3.73 5.74 -7.74
N PRO A 336 -4.71 6.10 -6.91
CA PRO A 336 -5.12 7.49 -6.75
C PRO A 336 -4.09 8.30 -5.97
N ALA A 337 -3.94 9.60 -6.31
CA ALA A 337 -3.23 10.57 -5.49
C ALA A 337 -4.18 11.15 -4.46
N ALA A 338 -3.76 11.27 -3.21
CA ALA A 338 -4.50 11.99 -2.18
C ALA A 338 -3.59 12.28 -0.97
N ASP A 339 -3.86 13.38 -0.25
CA ASP A 339 -3.07 13.79 0.89
C ASP A 339 -3.93 13.78 2.17
N LEU A 340 -3.34 13.34 3.28
CA LEU A 340 -3.95 13.45 4.60
C LEU A 340 -3.95 14.92 5.04
N PRO A 341 -5.10 15.52 5.39
CA PRO A 341 -5.14 16.90 5.84
C PRO A 341 -4.22 17.17 7.05
N LEU A 342 -3.52 18.29 7.04
CA LEU A 342 -2.56 18.66 8.09
C LEU A 342 -3.22 18.83 9.47
N ASP A 343 -4.51 19.12 9.50
CA ASP A 343 -5.32 19.26 10.71
C ASP A 343 -6.07 17.98 11.11
N SER A 344 -5.87 16.87 10.38
CA SER A 344 -6.48 15.57 10.68
C SER A 344 -6.10 15.07 12.07
N ARG A 345 -7.01 14.33 12.69
CA ARG A 345 -6.78 13.72 14.01
C ARG A 345 -5.62 12.73 13.96
N LEU A 346 -5.58 11.89 12.92
CA LEU A 346 -4.53 10.86 12.76
C LEU A 346 -3.13 11.49 12.66
N LEU A 347 -2.96 12.57 11.87
CA LEU A 347 -1.66 13.23 11.74
C LEU A 347 -1.22 13.94 13.03
N LYS A 348 -2.16 14.58 13.72
CA LYS A 348 -1.89 15.18 15.04
C LYS A 348 -1.51 14.11 16.07
N SER A 349 -2.19 12.97 16.05
CA SER A 349 -1.93 11.85 16.97
C SER A 349 -0.55 11.24 16.75
N ILE A 350 -0.16 10.92 15.50
CA ILE A 350 1.17 10.34 15.24
C ILE A 350 2.30 11.31 15.61
N ARG A 351 2.14 12.62 15.37
CA ARG A 351 3.12 13.63 15.79
C ARG A 351 3.24 13.73 17.31
N ALA A 352 2.12 13.61 18.03
CA ALA A 352 2.12 13.59 19.50
C ALA A 352 2.80 12.31 20.03
N VAL A 353 2.55 11.17 19.39
CA VAL A 353 3.22 9.90 19.71
C VAL A 353 4.73 10.03 19.48
N ASP A 354 5.15 10.53 18.33
CA ASP A 354 6.57 10.73 18.01
C ASP A 354 7.26 11.62 19.03
N ALA A 355 6.63 12.72 19.43
CA ALA A 355 7.14 13.60 20.49
C ALA A 355 7.28 12.88 21.85
N GLN A 356 6.30 12.04 22.24
CA GLN A 356 6.30 11.31 23.49
C GLN A 356 7.43 10.27 23.59
N ILE A 357 7.75 9.61 22.48
CA ILE A 357 8.79 8.55 22.45
C ILE A 357 10.14 9.06 21.93
N ASN A 358 10.31 10.38 21.81
CA ASN A 358 11.52 11.02 21.26
C ASN A 358 11.91 10.52 19.85
N ASN A 359 10.91 10.21 19.02
CA ASN A 359 11.10 9.83 17.62
C ASN A 359 11.03 11.07 16.71
N VAL A 360 11.83 11.07 15.65
CA VAL A 360 11.81 12.13 14.63
C VAL A 360 11.46 11.52 13.28
N ALA A 361 10.25 11.81 12.83
CA ALA A 361 9.77 11.32 11.54
C ALA A 361 9.45 12.46 10.58
N ARG A 362 9.70 12.22 9.29
CA ARG A 362 9.42 13.15 8.19
C ARG A 362 8.19 12.67 7.43
N ILE A 363 7.34 13.62 7.04
CA ILE A 363 6.27 13.32 6.09
C ILE A 363 6.90 13.09 4.72
N GLN A 364 6.47 12.02 4.08
CA GLN A 364 6.91 11.64 2.74
C GLN A 364 5.71 11.28 1.87
N ARG A 365 5.92 11.36 0.56
CA ARG A 365 4.99 10.94 -0.47
C ARG A 365 5.42 9.60 -1.03
N ALA A 366 4.54 8.61 -0.95
CA ALA A 366 4.74 7.29 -1.57
C ALA A 366 3.38 6.70 -1.98
N SER A 367 3.42 5.62 -2.75
CA SER A 367 2.22 4.86 -3.11
C SER A 367 2.17 3.62 -2.24
N THR A 368 1.15 3.49 -1.41
CA THR A 368 0.93 2.43 -0.43
C THR A 368 -0.57 2.10 -0.33
N ASP A 369 -0.93 1.11 0.46
CA ASP A 369 -2.33 0.82 0.80
C ASP A 369 -3.11 2.03 1.34
N ALA A 370 -2.42 3.02 1.93
CA ALA A 370 -3.07 4.26 2.40
C ALA A 370 -3.68 5.11 1.27
N ASN A 371 -3.24 4.95 0.01
CA ASN A 371 -3.76 5.73 -1.13
C ASN A 371 -5.27 5.56 -1.31
N ILE A 372 -5.77 4.34 -1.17
CA ILE A 372 -7.21 4.06 -1.40
C ILE A 372 -8.10 4.78 -0.36
N PRO A 373 -7.96 4.57 0.95
CA PRO A 373 -8.78 5.28 1.93
C PRO A 373 -8.59 6.81 1.86
N LEU A 374 -7.37 7.31 1.63
CA LEU A 374 -7.12 8.75 1.45
C LEU A 374 -7.94 9.33 0.30
N SER A 375 -7.95 8.67 -0.86
CA SER A 375 -8.69 9.14 -2.04
C SER A 375 -10.22 9.17 -1.83
N LEU A 376 -10.71 8.42 -0.84
CA LEU A 376 -12.12 8.38 -0.44
C LEU A 376 -12.42 9.32 0.75
N GLY A 377 -11.47 10.20 1.10
CA GLY A 377 -11.61 11.16 2.20
C GLY A 377 -11.60 10.53 3.59
N ARG A 378 -10.99 9.33 3.74
CA ARG A 378 -10.75 8.71 5.03
C ARG A 378 -9.37 9.08 5.55
N GLU A 379 -9.22 9.21 6.86
CA GLU A 379 -7.89 9.40 7.44
C GLU A 379 -7.06 8.14 7.27
N ALA A 380 -5.93 8.25 6.61
CA ALA A 380 -4.99 7.13 6.45
C ALA A 380 -3.55 7.62 6.37
N LEU A 381 -2.62 6.78 6.84
CA LEU A 381 -1.17 6.95 6.64
C LEU A 381 -0.50 5.59 6.55
N ALA A 382 0.71 5.56 6.01
CA ALA A 382 1.56 4.40 6.17
C ALA A 382 2.80 4.75 7.01
N MET A 383 3.32 3.75 7.75
CA MET A 383 4.48 3.88 8.64
C MET A 383 5.21 2.55 8.77
N GLY A 384 6.50 2.59 9.04
CA GLY A 384 7.30 1.37 9.23
C GLY A 384 7.07 0.68 10.57
N ALA A 385 7.39 -0.62 10.61
CA ALA A 385 7.24 -1.52 11.75
C ALA A 385 8.35 -1.37 12.83
N GLY A 386 9.29 -0.45 12.65
CA GLY A 386 10.49 -0.33 13.48
C GLY A 386 11.65 -1.20 12.98
N GLY A 387 12.73 -1.24 13.74
CA GLY A 387 13.98 -1.82 13.26
C GLY A 387 14.61 -1.00 12.14
N SER A 388 15.41 -1.64 11.32
CA SER A 388 15.90 -1.06 10.07
C SER A 388 15.96 -2.11 8.97
N GLY A 389 15.82 -1.72 7.73
CA GLY A 389 15.81 -2.60 6.57
C GLY A 389 16.55 -2.00 5.39
N GLY A 390 16.85 -2.84 4.42
CA GLY A 390 17.45 -2.37 3.16
C GLY A 390 17.42 -3.44 2.10
N GLY A 391 17.68 -3.01 0.86
CA GLY A 391 17.61 -3.89 -0.29
C GLY A 391 16.19 -4.32 -0.66
N ALA A 392 15.15 -3.61 -0.24
CA ALA A 392 13.77 -3.91 -0.63
C ALA A 392 13.67 -4.09 -2.15
N HIS A 393 12.78 -5.02 -2.58
CA HIS A 393 12.60 -5.39 -3.98
C HIS A 393 13.83 -6.09 -4.62
N THR A 394 14.76 -6.59 -3.82
CA THR A 394 15.92 -7.39 -4.30
C THR A 394 16.05 -8.70 -3.53
N MET A 395 16.76 -9.67 -4.11
CA MET A 395 17.08 -10.94 -3.44
C MET A 395 18.02 -10.78 -2.22
N ASN A 396 18.63 -9.61 -2.06
CA ASN A 396 19.56 -9.28 -0.96
C ASN A 396 18.89 -8.44 0.14
N GLU A 397 17.59 -8.49 0.23
CA GLU A 397 16.83 -7.76 1.24
C GLU A 397 17.17 -8.26 2.65
N TRP A 398 17.27 -7.32 3.58
CA TRP A 398 17.61 -7.60 4.96
C TRP A 398 16.78 -6.76 5.94
N TYR A 399 16.68 -7.25 7.16
CA TYR A 399 16.04 -6.57 8.28
C TYR A 399 16.90 -6.73 9.54
N ASP A 400 17.14 -5.61 10.25
CA ASP A 400 17.78 -5.58 11.56
C ASP A 400 16.71 -5.29 12.63
N PRO A 401 16.45 -6.24 13.55
CA PRO A 401 15.44 -6.05 14.59
C PRO A 401 15.83 -5.04 15.68
N ALA A 402 17.06 -4.54 15.68
CA ALA A 402 17.49 -3.51 16.64
C ALA A 402 16.60 -2.26 16.51
N GLY A 403 15.93 -1.87 17.59
CA GLY A 403 14.96 -0.76 17.61
C GLY A 403 13.55 -1.10 17.10
N ARG A 404 13.24 -2.38 16.82
CA ARG A 404 11.86 -2.82 16.51
C ARG A 404 10.86 -2.39 17.60
N ASP A 405 11.25 -2.49 18.86
CA ASP A 405 10.39 -2.13 19.99
C ASP A 405 9.97 -0.66 19.95
N LEU A 406 10.79 0.25 19.42
CA LEU A 406 10.42 1.64 19.22
C LEU A 406 9.27 1.78 18.21
N GLY A 407 9.35 1.08 17.06
CA GLY A 407 8.28 1.05 16.08
C GLY A 407 6.99 0.45 16.61
N LEU A 408 7.08 -0.67 17.33
CA LEU A 408 5.91 -1.31 17.94
C LEU A 408 5.25 -0.41 19.01
N LYS A 409 6.03 0.30 19.84
CA LYS A 409 5.50 1.31 20.77
C LYS A 409 4.79 2.44 20.04
N ARG A 410 5.36 2.90 18.94
CA ARG A 410 4.79 3.93 18.07
C ARG A 410 3.44 3.52 17.51
N ILE A 411 3.34 2.31 16.95
CA ILE A 411 2.10 1.75 16.40
C ILE A 411 1.07 1.56 17.52
N LEU A 412 1.46 0.97 18.65
CA LEU A 412 0.55 0.73 19.77
C LEU A 412 -0.02 2.05 20.31
N LEU A 413 0.82 3.03 20.63
CA LEU A 413 0.35 4.32 21.14
C LEU A 413 -0.59 5.01 20.15
N LEU A 414 -0.26 5.01 18.85
CA LEU A 414 -1.13 5.57 17.83
C LEU A 414 -2.48 4.85 17.80
N THR A 415 -2.47 3.52 17.83
CA THR A 415 -3.69 2.70 17.86
C THR A 415 -4.54 3.06 19.08
N LEU A 416 -3.94 3.16 20.26
CA LEU A 416 -4.65 3.45 21.51
C LEU A 416 -5.19 4.88 21.56
N VAL A 417 -4.47 5.87 21.05
CA VAL A 417 -4.97 7.26 20.93
C VAL A 417 -6.17 7.32 20.00
N MET A 418 -6.11 6.57 18.89
CA MET A 418 -7.18 6.57 17.88
C MET A 418 -8.39 5.77 18.34
N SER A 419 -8.21 4.62 19.00
CA SER A 419 -9.31 3.78 19.48
C SER A 419 -9.88 4.21 20.84
N GLY A 420 -9.12 4.97 21.61
CA GLY A 420 -9.41 5.22 23.02
C GLY A 420 -9.17 3.99 23.88
N VAL A 421 -8.94 4.20 25.18
CA VAL A 421 -8.71 3.14 26.17
C VAL A 421 -9.58 3.40 27.41
N GLU A 422 -10.15 2.34 27.96
CA GLU A 422 -10.86 2.36 29.24
C GLU A 422 -9.84 2.47 30.39
N GLU A 423 -10.15 3.28 31.42
CA GLU A 423 -9.28 3.47 32.60
C GLU A 423 -9.40 2.33 33.61
#